data_2daac4220bed1640a42f04d510c2078b
#
_entry.id   2daac4220bed1640a42f04d510c2078b
#
_cell.length_a   1.000
_cell.length_b   1.000
_cell.length_c   1.000
_cell.angle_alpha   90.00
_cell.angle_beta   90.00
_cell.angle_gamma   90.00
#
_symmetry.space_group_name_H-M   'P 1'
#
loop_
_entity.id
_entity.type
_entity.pdbx_description
1 polymer ?
#
loop_
_entity_poly.entity_id
_entity_poly.type
_entity_poly.pdbx_seq_one_letter_code
_entity_poly.pdbx_strand_id
1 'polypeptide(L)'
;HQLLLQVEACGICFSDTKLLHAFDSHPRKAEVVEGIAPEALAEIPSYKPGTLPAVPGHEPVGRIVAVGDQVTHYKVGDRELVQADWKHLRTPKSNGAFGYNFEGALQEYVVIDERCAVSPSGMEFLIHVTDGPSAAAVGLIEPWATVEGSYAWAERNHVKDDGHLLVVSEGETPGLEALTAEHVPAEVLTIGPADLDTLEGRTFDDIVYYGADADVIEQLAALLGTRSVFCIVLDGATIGRKVSLDIGRVHYDFIRFVGTTGSDPAEGYAWIPANGDLRAGDKVAIIGAAGPMGLMHTMRAVTSGVEGITVTGTDLSDERLRHLAETVDPVAAERGVEVSYVNTGETQLQPGFTHISCMVPVPALVSQAV
;
A
#
# COMPACT_ATOMS: atom_id res chain seq x y z
N HIS A 1 -6.42 30.10 12.53
CA HIS A 1 -5.79 29.01 11.79
C HIS A 1 -6.77 27.99 11.22
N GLN A 2 -8.08 28.12 11.56
CA GLN A 2 -9.11 27.15 11.15
C GLN A 2 -9.81 27.60 9.89
N LEU A 3 -10.20 26.65 9.07
CA LEU A 3 -11.09 26.82 7.94
C LEU A 3 -12.30 25.88 8.05
N LEU A 4 -13.41 26.28 7.45
CA LEU A 4 -14.63 25.48 7.39
C LEU A 4 -14.83 25.00 5.95
N LEU A 5 -14.76 23.68 5.76
CA LEU A 5 -15.04 23.03 4.48
C LEU A 5 -16.49 22.56 4.45
N GLN A 6 -17.25 23.03 3.46
CA GLN A 6 -18.55 22.46 3.11
C GLN A 6 -18.32 21.27 2.19
N VAL A 7 -18.72 20.10 2.63
CA VAL A 7 -18.51 18.85 1.88
C VAL A 7 -19.46 18.78 0.69
N GLU A 8 -18.92 18.60 -0.51
CA GLU A 8 -19.70 18.37 -1.73
C GLU A 8 -19.94 16.88 -1.98
N ALA A 9 -18.93 16.05 -1.68
CA ALA A 9 -19.01 14.59 -1.71
C ALA A 9 -17.92 13.99 -0.81
N CYS A 10 -18.18 12.79 -0.29
CA CYS A 10 -17.19 11.96 0.42
C CYS A 10 -17.40 10.51 0.01
N GLY A 11 -16.33 9.85 -0.45
CA GLY A 11 -16.33 8.41 -0.68
C GLY A 11 -16.49 7.67 0.64
N ILE A 12 -17.04 6.46 0.56
CA ILE A 12 -17.13 5.53 1.69
C ILE A 12 -16.15 4.38 1.44
N CYS A 13 -15.09 4.35 2.21
CA CYS A 13 -14.07 3.30 2.16
C CYS A 13 -14.42 2.13 3.09
N PHE A 14 -13.91 0.95 2.77
CA PHE A 14 -14.02 -0.19 3.68
C PHE A 14 -13.34 0.07 5.05
N SER A 15 -12.34 0.93 5.08
CA SER A 15 -11.67 1.36 6.32
C SER A 15 -12.57 2.18 7.24
N ASP A 16 -13.55 2.93 6.71
CA ASP A 16 -14.57 3.60 7.54
C ASP A 16 -15.42 2.59 8.28
N THR A 17 -15.78 1.47 7.64
CA THR A 17 -16.52 0.39 8.31
C THR A 17 -15.69 -0.32 9.36
N LYS A 18 -14.37 -0.52 9.13
CA LYS A 18 -13.45 -1.06 10.14
C LYS A 18 -13.35 -0.14 11.35
N LEU A 19 -13.31 1.18 11.13
CA LEU A 19 -13.28 2.16 12.19
C LEU A 19 -14.52 2.05 13.09
N LEU A 20 -15.69 1.83 12.52
CA LEU A 20 -16.94 1.64 13.30
C LEU A 20 -16.89 0.40 14.23
N HIS A 21 -16.19 -0.65 13.82
CA HIS A 21 -16.09 -1.89 14.59
C HIS A 21 -14.93 -1.92 15.59
N ALA A 22 -13.86 -1.16 15.34
CA ALA A 22 -12.62 -1.19 16.12
C ALA A 22 -12.16 0.23 16.50
N PHE A 23 -13.09 1.09 16.82
CA PHE A 23 -12.88 2.52 17.02
C PHE A 23 -11.78 2.79 18.07
N ASP A 24 -11.87 2.12 19.22
CA ASP A 24 -10.99 2.35 20.38
C ASP A 24 -9.57 1.80 20.18
N SER A 25 -9.40 0.83 19.29
CA SER A 25 -8.15 0.09 19.09
C SER A 25 -7.50 0.35 17.73
N HIS A 26 -8.11 1.21 16.90
CA HIS A 26 -7.58 1.47 15.57
C HIS A 26 -6.24 2.22 15.63
N PRO A 27 -5.15 1.73 14.97
CA PRO A 27 -3.80 2.33 15.08
C PRO A 27 -3.74 3.81 14.70
N ARG A 28 -4.57 4.26 13.74
CA ARG A 28 -4.65 5.67 13.32
C ARG A 28 -5.39 6.58 14.30
N LYS A 29 -6.00 6.03 15.36
CA LYS A 29 -6.62 6.81 16.44
C LYS A 29 -5.62 7.22 17.52
N ALA A 30 -4.36 6.82 17.43
CA ALA A 30 -3.32 7.20 18.37
C ALA A 30 -3.11 8.72 18.43
N GLU A 31 -2.55 9.20 19.53
CA GLU A 31 -2.18 10.60 19.70
C GLU A 31 -1.03 10.98 18.77
N VAL A 32 -1.07 12.21 18.26
CA VAL A 32 0.05 12.82 17.52
C VAL A 32 1.13 13.18 18.55
N VAL A 33 2.36 12.74 18.29
CA VAL A 33 3.50 12.91 19.20
C VAL A 33 4.59 13.82 18.65
N GLU A 34 4.56 14.10 17.33
CA GLU A 34 5.53 14.96 16.64
C GLU A 34 4.88 15.75 15.52
N GLY A 35 5.53 16.81 15.08
CA GLY A 35 5.16 17.61 13.90
C GLY A 35 4.30 18.83 14.20
N ILE A 36 3.71 18.92 15.40
CA ILE A 36 2.94 20.10 15.87
C ILE A 36 3.05 20.19 17.39
N ALA A 37 3.04 21.41 17.93
CA ALA A 37 3.10 21.62 19.36
C ALA A 37 1.83 21.10 20.07
N PRO A 38 1.95 20.46 21.24
CA PRO A 38 0.80 19.94 21.98
C PRO A 38 -0.24 21.01 22.33
N GLU A 39 0.22 22.23 22.60
CA GLU A 39 -0.66 23.38 22.88
C GLU A 39 -1.51 23.74 21.67
N ALA A 40 -0.92 23.69 20.47
CA ALA A 40 -1.64 23.93 19.22
C ALA A 40 -2.66 22.81 18.94
N LEU A 41 -2.31 21.54 19.19
CA LEU A 41 -3.25 20.42 19.07
C LEU A 41 -4.46 20.59 20.01
N ALA A 42 -4.23 21.06 21.23
CA ALA A 42 -5.30 21.26 22.21
C ALA A 42 -6.32 22.34 21.79
N GLU A 43 -5.94 23.25 20.90
CA GLU A 43 -6.82 24.28 20.32
C GLU A 43 -7.67 23.77 19.14
N ILE A 44 -7.38 22.56 18.61
CA ILE A 44 -8.03 22.05 17.39
C ILE A 44 -9.30 21.25 17.75
N PRO A 45 -10.50 21.76 17.46
CA PRO A 45 -11.74 21.08 17.85
C PRO A 45 -11.95 19.74 17.15
N SER A 46 -11.40 19.59 15.91
CA SER A 46 -11.49 18.35 15.12
C SER A 46 -10.50 17.28 15.55
N TYR A 47 -9.55 17.57 16.44
CA TYR A 47 -8.61 16.56 16.94
C TYR A 47 -9.27 15.66 17.97
N LYS A 48 -9.44 14.37 17.64
CA LYS A 48 -10.18 13.36 18.41
C LYS A 48 -9.38 12.06 18.53
N PRO A 49 -8.22 12.07 19.23
CA PRO A 49 -7.39 10.87 19.38
C PRO A 49 -7.98 9.85 20.34
N GLY A 50 -7.46 8.64 20.32
CA GLY A 50 -7.79 7.57 21.25
C GLY A 50 -9.26 7.17 21.19
N THR A 51 -9.91 7.10 22.35
CA THR A 51 -11.32 6.69 22.47
C THR A 51 -12.33 7.80 22.18
N LEU A 52 -11.86 9.03 21.90
CA LEU A 52 -12.77 10.13 21.55
C LEU A 52 -13.48 9.84 20.22
N PRO A 53 -14.82 9.97 20.18
CA PRO A 53 -15.56 9.75 18.94
C PRO A 53 -15.15 10.80 17.89
N ALA A 54 -14.91 10.34 16.67
CA ALA A 54 -14.65 11.19 15.51
C ALA A 54 -15.59 10.82 14.38
N VAL A 55 -16.00 11.80 13.58
CA VAL A 55 -16.72 11.54 12.33
C VAL A 55 -15.73 10.90 11.34
N PRO A 56 -16.05 9.74 10.73
CA PRO A 56 -15.21 9.15 9.71
C PRO A 56 -15.35 9.84 8.35
N GLY A 57 -14.74 9.27 7.29
CA GLY A 57 -14.76 9.77 5.92
C GLY A 57 -13.50 10.54 5.56
N HIS A 58 -12.66 9.90 4.75
CA HIS A 58 -11.33 10.42 4.40
C HIS A 58 -11.11 10.59 2.89
N GLU A 59 -12.17 10.46 2.09
CA GLU A 59 -12.15 10.64 0.63
C GLU A 59 -13.03 11.83 0.19
N PRO A 60 -12.90 13.05 0.80
CA PRO A 60 -13.80 14.14 0.49
C PRO A 60 -13.27 15.09 -0.57
N VAL A 61 -14.23 15.75 -1.22
CA VAL A 61 -14.05 17.02 -1.87
C VAL A 61 -15.05 18.02 -1.27
N GLY A 62 -14.66 19.25 -1.13
CA GLY A 62 -15.52 20.29 -0.59
C GLY A 62 -15.06 21.69 -0.96
N ARG A 63 -15.86 22.67 -0.54
CA ARG A 63 -15.58 24.07 -0.77
C ARG A 63 -15.36 24.79 0.55
N ILE A 64 -14.32 25.59 0.61
CA ILE A 64 -14.04 26.42 1.79
C ILE A 64 -15.08 27.55 1.85
N VAL A 65 -15.84 27.60 2.93
CA VAL A 65 -16.91 28.58 3.13
C VAL A 65 -16.59 29.62 4.20
N ALA A 66 -15.61 29.35 5.04
CA ALA A 66 -15.07 30.32 6.00
C ALA A 66 -13.62 30.03 6.32
N VAL A 67 -12.86 31.07 6.63
CA VAL A 67 -11.45 30.99 7.08
C VAL A 67 -11.25 31.93 8.26
N GLY A 68 -10.40 31.51 9.21
CA GLY A 68 -9.97 32.36 10.31
C GLY A 68 -8.87 33.34 9.88
N ASP A 69 -8.67 34.40 10.66
CA ASP A 69 -7.74 35.52 10.34
C ASP A 69 -6.27 35.09 10.19
N GLN A 70 -5.90 33.92 10.69
CA GLN A 70 -4.53 33.39 10.63
C GLN A 70 -4.34 32.33 9.52
N VAL A 71 -5.36 32.08 8.70
CA VAL A 71 -5.25 31.21 7.52
C VAL A 71 -4.59 31.98 6.40
N THR A 72 -3.57 31.40 5.78
CA THR A 72 -2.72 32.08 4.79
C THR A 72 -2.62 31.35 3.45
N HIS A 73 -2.82 30.04 3.42
CA HIS A 73 -2.70 29.22 2.19
C HIS A 73 -4.04 29.06 1.46
N TYR A 74 -5.14 29.18 2.18
CA TYR A 74 -6.47 28.89 1.65
C TYR A 74 -7.41 30.09 1.80
N LYS A 75 -8.42 30.20 0.94
CA LYS A 75 -9.44 31.28 0.97
C LYS A 75 -10.84 30.75 0.74
N VAL A 76 -11.82 31.56 1.11
CA VAL A 76 -13.22 31.27 0.84
C VAL A 76 -13.46 31.14 -0.67
N GLY A 77 -14.15 30.10 -1.06
CA GLY A 77 -14.44 29.74 -2.44
C GLY A 77 -13.50 28.69 -3.04
N ASP A 78 -12.32 28.44 -2.45
CA ASP A 78 -11.44 27.37 -2.92
C ASP A 78 -12.16 26.03 -2.80
N ARG A 79 -11.99 25.20 -3.83
CA ARG A 79 -12.51 23.84 -3.90
C ARG A 79 -11.37 22.88 -3.71
N GLU A 80 -11.44 22.04 -2.67
CA GLU A 80 -10.32 21.26 -2.21
C GLU A 80 -10.68 19.77 -2.09
N LEU A 81 -9.78 18.92 -2.56
CA LEU A 81 -9.69 17.50 -2.23
C LEU A 81 -8.80 17.36 -0.99
N VAL A 82 -9.21 16.59 0.00
CA VAL A 82 -8.39 16.36 1.19
C VAL A 82 -7.52 15.11 0.99
N GLN A 83 -6.20 15.29 1.05
CA GLN A 83 -5.27 14.17 1.25
C GLN A 83 -5.30 13.81 2.74
N ALA A 84 -5.76 12.61 3.04
CA ALA A 84 -6.12 12.22 4.40
C ALA A 84 -4.92 11.97 5.32
N ASP A 85 -3.77 11.54 4.79
CA ASP A 85 -2.58 11.16 5.56
C ASP A 85 -1.63 12.35 5.76
N TRP A 86 -1.68 12.96 6.92
CA TRP A 86 -0.81 14.08 7.28
C TRP A 86 0.51 13.56 7.84
N LYS A 87 1.40 13.11 6.94
CA LYS A 87 2.63 12.36 7.24
C LYS A 87 3.63 13.08 8.14
N HIS A 88 3.58 14.40 8.22
CA HIS A 88 4.41 15.19 9.12
C HIS A 88 3.95 15.17 10.58
N LEU A 89 2.68 14.78 10.83
CA LEU A 89 2.13 14.60 12.17
C LEU A 89 2.31 13.13 12.60
N ARG A 90 3.41 12.84 13.27
CA ARG A 90 3.75 11.44 13.62
C ARG A 90 2.94 10.96 14.83
N THR A 91 2.48 9.72 14.75
CA THR A 91 1.94 8.95 15.88
C THR A 91 2.89 7.79 16.21
N PRO A 92 2.75 7.07 17.33
CA PRO A 92 3.65 5.95 17.65
C PRO A 92 3.72 4.84 16.61
N LYS A 93 2.66 4.66 15.80
CA LYS A 93 2.59 3.56 14.81
C LYS A 93 2.24 4.02 13.41
N SER A 94 1.95 5.31 13.18
CA SER A 94 1.49 5.85 11.90
C SER A 94 1.68 7.37 11.88
N ASN A 95 0.69 8.09 11.36
CA ASN A 95 0.63 9.55 11.27
C ASN A 95 -0.77 10.07 11.58
N GLY A 96 -0.89 11.36 11.79
CA GLY A 96 -2.17 12.06 11.88
C GLY A 96 -2.99 11.84 10.62
N ALA A 97 -4.28 11.56 10.80
CA ALA A 97 -5.12 11.22 9.67
C ALA A 97 -6.52 11.82 9.81
N PHE A 98 -6.95 12.48 8.74
CA PHE A 98 -8.30 12.98 8.54
C PHE A 98 -9.29 11.80 8.47
N GLY A 99 -10.41 11.89 9.16
CA GLY A 99 -11.38 10.81 9.28
C GLY A 99 -11.05 9.77 10.34
N TYR A 100 -9.94 9.94 11.10
CA TYR A 100 -9.50 9.03 12.16
C TYR A 100 -9.24 9.76 13.47
N ASN A 101 -8.03 10.25 13.73
CA ASN A 101 -7.72 11.07 14.90
C ASN A 101 -7.98 12.57 14.69
N PHE A 102 -8.38 12.95 13.48
CA PHE A 102 -9.08 14.20 13.20
C PHE A 102 -10.44 13.86 12.61
N GLU A 103 -11.45 14.73 12.84
CA GLU A 103 -12.77 14.53 12.26
C GLU A 103 -12.71 14.53 10.74
N GLY A 104 -13.49 13.64 10.11
CA GLY A 104 -13.61 13.46 8.67
C GLY A 104 -14.88 14.06 8.09
N ALA A 105 -15.19 13.70 6.86
CA ALA A 105 -16.16 14.37 6.02
C ALA A 105 -17.48 13.62 5.78
N LEU A 106 -17.80 12.58 6.56
CA LEU A 106 -19.17 12.03 6.56
C LEU A 106 -20.12 12.94 7.38
N GLN A 107 -20.05 14.23 7.11
CA GLN A 107 -20.86 15.31 7.66
C GLN A 107 -20.94 16.46 6.64
N GLU A 108 -21.89 17.39 6.81
CA GLU A 108 -22.08 18.48 5.85
C GLU A 108 -20.95 19.53 5.88
N TYR A 109 -20.36 19.75 7.05
CA TYR A 109 -19.28 20.72 7.27
C TYR A 109 -18.23 20.13 8.19
N VAL A 110 -16.95 20.37 7.88
CA VAL A 110 -15.83 19.95 8.72
C VAL A 110 -14.85 21.10 8.94
N VAL A 111 -14.38 21.22 10.18
CA VAL A 111 -13.34 22.19 10.55
C VAL A 111 -11.98 21.53 10.35
N ILE A 112 -11.13 22.19 9.57
CA ILE A 112 -9.74 21.78 9.34
C ILE A 112 -8.83 22.90 9.86
N ASP A 113 -7.74 22.54 10.53
CA ASP A 113 -6.75 23.51 10.98
C ASP A 113 -5.56 23.52 9.98
N GLU A 114 -5.22 24.71 9.47
CA GLU A 114 -4.17 24.88 8.48
C GLU A 114 -2.82 24.38 8.97
N ARG A 115 -2.54 24.49 10.28
CA ARG A 115 -1.30 23.98 10.91
C ARG A 115 -1.13 22.45 10.77
N CYS A 116 -2.26 21.74 10.57
CA CYS A 116 -2.27 20.31 10.27
C CYS A 116 -2.30 20.04 8.77
N ALA A 117 -3.00 20.86 8.01
CA ALA A 117 -3.19 20.69 6.57
C ALA A 117 -2.01 21.20 5.72
N VAL A 118 -1.03 21.89 6.32
CA VAL A 118 0.19 22.36 5.66
C VAL A 118 1.40 21.91 6.47
N SER A 119 2.32 21.18 5.85
CA SER A 119 3.55 20.73 6.53
C SER A 119 4.53 21.89 6.77
N PRO A 120 5.49 21.72 7.69
CA PRO A 120 6.57 22.71 7.89
C PRO A 120 7.43 22.97 6.64
N SER A 121 7.43 22.06 5.67
CA SER A 121 8.11 22.23 4.37
C SER A 121 7.24 22.92 3.32
N GLY A 122 6.01 23.34 3.66
CA GLY A 122 5.07 23.99 2.74
C GLY A 122 4.27 22.99 1.85
N MET A 123 4.30 21.69 2.13
CA MET A 123 3.46 20.74 1.43
C MET A 123 2.02 20.89 1.92
N GLU A 124 1.11 21.14 1.02
CA GLU A 124 -0.33 21.29 1.26
C GLU A 124 -1.03 19.92 1.14
N PHE A 125 -1.92 19.62 2.08
CA PHE A 125 -2.74 18.40 2.12
C PHE A 125 -4.21 18.66 1.75
N LEU A 126 -4.59 19.91 1.52
CA LEU A 126 -5.78 20.24 0.75
C LEU A 126 -5.32 20.58 -0.67
N ILE A 127 -5.76 19.79 -1.62
CA ILE A 127 -5.31 19.84 -3.00
C ILE A 127 -6.36 20.58 -3.83
N HIS A 128 -5.96 21.72 -4.42
CA HIS A 128 -6.87 22.54 -5.21
C HIS A 128 -7.44 21.81 -6.42
N VAL A 129 -8.75 21.88 -6.59
CA VAL A 129 -9.51 21.22 -7.67
C VAL A 129 -10.33 22.26 -8.43
N THR A 130 -10.28 22.19 -9.76
CA THR A 130 -11.10 23.05 -10.61
C THR A 130 -12.59 22.70 -10.52
N ASP A 131 -13.48 23.62 -10.91
CA ASP A 131 -14.93 23.41 -10.88
C ASP A 131 -15.47 22.44 -11.96
N GLY A 132 -14.65 22.05 -12.95
CA GLY A 132 -15.09 21.22 -14.08
C GLY A 132 -15.54 19.79 -13.71
N PRO A 133 -14.76 19.01 -12.97
CA PRO A 133 -15.14 17.65 -12.60
C PRO A 133 -16.29 17.61 -11.57
N SER A 134 -17.15 16.58 -11.66
CA SER A 134 -18.20 16.36 -10.65
C SER A 134 -17.57 16.05 -9.28
N ALA A 135 -18.29 16.39 -8.19
CA ALA A 135 -17.81 16.09 -6.84
C ALA A 135 -17.59 14.59 -6.61
N ALA A 136 -18.46 13.73 -7.15
CA ALA A 136 -18.30 12.29 -7.07
C ALA A 136 -17.02 11.81 -7.77
N ALA A 137 -16.67 12.36 -8.94
CA ALA A 137 -15.43 12.00 -9.64
C ALA A 137 -14.18 12.45 -8.85
N VAL A 138 -14.23 13.64 -8.23
CA VAL A 138 -13.12 14.14 -7.42
C VAL A 138 -12.96 13.32 -6.13
N GLY A 139 -14.04 12.95 -5.45
CA GLY A 139 -13.96 12.09 -4.25
C GLY A 139 -13.32 10.73 -4.52
N LEU A 140 -13.38 10.23 -5.76
CA LEU A 140 -12.72 8.98 -6.16
C LEU A 140 -11.21 9.15 -6.44
N ILE A 141 -10.66 10.37 -6.46
CA ILE A 141 -9.23 10.59 -6.72
C ILE A 141 -8.36 9.99 -5.61
N GLU A 142 -8.79 10.06 -4.35
CA GLU A 142 -8.03 9.50 -3.23
C GLU A 142 -7.79 7.99 -3.40
N PRO A 143 -8.83 7.14 -3.50
CA PRO A 143 -8.61 5.70 -3.71
C PRO A 143 -7.95 5.39 -5.06
N TRP A 144 -8.22 6.19 -6.10
CA TRP A 144 -7.56 6.02 -7.40
C TRP A 144 -6.06 6.32 -7.33
N ALA A 145 -5.65 7.35 -6.58
CA ALA A 145 -4.24 7.65 -6.36
C ALA A 145 -3.52 6.51 -5.62
N THR A 146 -4.21 5.80 -4.72
CA THR A 146 -3.69 4.59 -4.08
C THR A 146 -3.46 3.47 -5.10
N VAL A 147 -4.39 3.27 -6.04
CA VAL A 147 -4.24 2.32 -7.15
C VAL A 147 -3.03 2.69 -8.02
N GLU A 148 -2.97 3.91 -8.54
CA GLU A 148 -1.84 4.36 -9.38
C GLU A 148 -0.50 4.27 -8.64
N GLY A 149 -0.48 4.61 -7.35
CA GLY A 149 0.71 4.47 -6.51
C GLY A 149 1.27 3.06 -6.51
N SER A 150 0.41 2.03 -6.47
CA SER A 150 0.85 0.62 -6.47
C SER A 150 1.57 0.20 -7.74
N TYR A 151 1.33 0.86 -8.85
CA TYR A 151 2.01 0.62 -10.13
C TYR A 151 3.22 1.52 -10.36
N ALA A 152 3.17 2.77 -9.90
CA ALA A 152 4.16 3.79 -10.22
C ALA A 152 5.38 3.80 -9.28
N TRP A 153 5.30 3.19 -8.10
CA TRP A 153 6.39 3.24 -7.14
C TRP A 153 7.61 2.48 -7.65
N ALA A 154 8.76 3.17 -7.60
CA ALA A 154 10.04 2.57 -7.95
C ALA A 154 10.39 1.44 -6.97
N GLU A 155 10.80 0.30 -7.53
CA GLU A 155 11.27 -0.86 -6.79
C GLU A 155 12.79 -0.96 -6.89
N ARG A 156 13.41 -1.48 -5.82
CA ARG A 156 14.85 -1.72 -5.75
C ARG A 156 15.12 -3.18 -6.07
N ASN A 157 15.91 -3.43 -7.11
CA ASN A 157 16.31 -4.76 -7.58
C ASN A 157 17.81 -5.08 -7.33
N HIS A 158 18.39 -4.43 -6.35
CA HIS A 158 19.78 -4.59 -5.91
C HIS A 158 19.84 -4.46 -4.39
N VAL A 159 20.96 -4.82 -3.77
CA VAL A 159 21.18 -4.56 -2.35
C VAL A 159 21.21 -3.06 -2.09
N LYS A 160 20.78 -2.64 -0.92
CA LYS A 160 20.68 -1.22 -0.58
C LYS A 160 22.08 -0.64 -0.33
N ASP A 161 22.41 0.41 -1.07
CA ASP A 161 23.61 1.21 -0.81
C ASP A 161 23.54 1.81 0.60
N ASP A 162 24.65 1.75 1.33
CA ASP A 162 24.74 2.17 2.73
C ASP A 162 23.73 1.48 3.68
N GLY A 163 23.13 0.36 3.25
CA GLY A 163 22.18 -0.44 4.02
C GLY A 163 22.83 -1.53 4.87
N HIS A 164 22.01 -2.25 5.62
CA HIS A 164 22.43 -3.40 6.42
C HIS A 164 22.01 -4.70 5.72
N LEU A 165 22.99 -5.49 5.30
CA LEU A 165 22.78 -6.80 4.68
C LEU A 165 23.06 -7.92 5.69
N LEU A 166 22.08 -8.79 5.90
CA LEU A 166 22.23 -10.04 6.63
C LEU A 166 22.38 -11.19 5.62
N VAL A 167 23.43 -11.99 5.77
CA VAL A 167 23.64 -13.23 5.03
C VAL A 167 23.56 -14.39 6.00
N VAL A 168 22.67 -15.35 5.73
CA VAL A 168 22.51 -16.55 6.56
C VAL A 168 22.84 -17.77 5.74
N SER A 169 23.86 -18.54 6.18
CA SER A 169 24.34 -19.74 5.49
C SER A 169 25.05 -20.68 6.44
N GLU A 170 24.96 -21.98 6.19
CA GLU A 170 25.82 -22.99 6.84
C GLU A 170 27.09 -23.34 6.01
N GLY A 171 27.24 -22.73 4.84
CA GLY A 171 28.31 -23.09 3.91
C GLY A 171 28.79 -21.93 3.05
N GLU A 172 29.15 -22.24 1.81
CA GLU A 172 29.55 -21.24 0.83
C GLU A 172 28.36 -20.29 0.46
N THR A 173 28.71 -19.10 0.02
CA THR A 173 27.75 -18.06 -0.40
C THR A 173 28.02 -17.62 -1.85
N PRO A 174 27.73 -18.49 -2.83
CA PRO A 174 27.99 -18.20 -4.24
C PRO A 174 27.25 -16.92 -4.69
N GLY A 175 27.88 -16.13 -5.55
CA GLY A 175 27.28 -14.91 -6.09
C GLY A 175 27.26 -13.70 -5.16
N LEU A 176 27.49 -13.86 -3.85
CA LEU A 176 27.39 -12.78 -2.87
C LEU A 176 28.37 -11.63 -3.15
N GLU A 177 29.61 -11.92 -3.51
CA GLU A 177 30.63 -10.91 -3.85
C GLU A 177 30.18 -10.07 -5.07
N ALA A 178 29.65 -10.75 -6.10
CA ALA A 178 29.13 -10.07 -7.28
C ALA A 178 27.90 -9.21 -6.98
N LEU A 179 26.98 -9.70 -6.13
CA LEU A 179 25.77 -8.99 -5.72
C LEU A 179 26.08 -7.67 -5.00
N THR A 180 27.18 -7.62 -4.24
CA THR A 180 27.60 -6.45 -3.45
C THR A 180 28.67 -5.60 -4.11
N ALA A 181 29.09 -5.92 -5.34
CA ALA A 181 30.19 -5.23 -6.02
C ALA A 181 29.83 -3.83 -6.51
N GLU A 182 28.63 -3.64 -7.06
CA GLU A 182 28.15 -2.35 -7.60
C GLU A 182 27.38 -1.53 -6.57
N HIS A 183 26.67 -2.22 -5.67
CA HIS A 183 25.85 -1.63 -4.61
C HIS A 183 26.39 -2.09 -3.26
N VAL A 184 27.00 -1.16 -2.54
CA VAL A 184 27.82 -1.48 -1.35
C VAL A 184 27.04 -1.22 -0.07
N PRO A 185 26.65 -2.27 0.69
CA PRO A 185 26.06 -2.10 2.02
C PRO A 185 27.04 -1.45 3.01
N ALA A 186 26.54 -0.68 3.96
CA ALA A 186 27.36 -0.17 5.07
C ALA A 186 27.82 -1.28 6.02
N GLU A 187 27.01 -2.33 6.16
CA GLU A 187 27.32 -3.52 6.97
C GLU A 187 26.91 -4.79 6.22
N VAL A 188 27.80 -5.78 6.19
CA VAL A 188 27.47 -7.15 5.79
C VAL A 188 27.71 -8.05 6.99
N LEU A 189 26.66 -8.60 7.56
CA LEU A 189 26.73 -9.57 8.65
C LEU A 189 26.47 -10.97 8.10
N THR A 190 27.42 -11.89 8.26
CA THR A 190 27.25 -13.30 7.88
C THR A 190 27.22 -14.18 9.12
N ILE A 191 26.16 -14.97 9.25
CA ILE A 191 25.96 -15.90 10.39
C ILE A 191 25.41 -17.25 9.92
N GLY A 192 25.48 -18.24 10.80
CA GLY A 192 24.74 -19.50 10.64
C GLY A 192 23.28 -19.37 11.14
N PRO A 193 22.37 -20.26 10.69
CA PRO A 193 21.00 -20.30 11.22
C PRO A 193 20.89 -20.48 12.73
N ALA A 194 21.87 -21.14 13.35
CA ALA A 194 21.91 -21.36 14.81
C ALA A 194 22.16 -20.09 15.63
N ASP A 195 22.62 -19.01 14.98
CA ASP A 195 23.00 -17.75 15.66
C ASP A 195 21.90 -16.68 15.57
N LEU A 196 20.74 -16.99 15.01
CA LEU A 196 19.63 -16.01 14.78
C LEU A 196 19.17 -15.33 16.08
N ASP A 197 19.16 -16.01 17.21
CA ASP A 197 18.78 -15.46 18.49
C ASP A 197 19.68 -14.29 18.93
N THR A 198 20.89 -14.18 18.37
CA THR A 198 21.82 -13.06 18.65
C THR A 198 21.39 -11.74 18.01
N LEU A 199 20.41 -11.78 17.11
CA LEU A 199 19.93 -10.63 16.34
C LEU A 199 18.70 -9.96 16.92
N GLU A 200 18.29 -10.31 18.14
CA GLU A 200 17.11 -9.74 18.79
C GLU A 200 17.14 -8.19 18.74
N GLY A 201 16.04 -7.58 18.27
CA GLY A 201 15.89 -6.13 18.16
C GLY A 201 16.60 -5.48 16.95
N ARG A 202 17.31 -6.25 16.11
CA ARG A 202 17.90 -5.73 14.86
C ARG A 202 16.91 -5.84 13.72
N THR A 203 17.07 -4.93 12.73
CA THR A 203 16.38 -5.01 11.43
C THR A 203 17.38 -4.80 10.30
N PHE A 204 17.08 -5.39 9.14
CA PHE A 204 17.96 -5.37 7.97
C PHE A 204 17.22 -4.83 6.75
N ASP A 205 17.97 -4.17 5.87
CA ASP A 205 17.47 -3.66 4.60
C ASP A 205 17.45 -4.76 3.53
N ASP A 206 18.38 -5.73 3.63
CA ASP A 206 18.44 -6.89 2.79
C ASP A 206 18.77 -8.13 3.62
N ILE A 207 18.12 -9.24 3.30
CA ILE A 207 18.45 -10.56 3.86
C ILE A 207 18.64 -11.52 2.69
N VAL A 208 19.78 -12.22 2.66
CA VAL A 208 20.04 -13.33 1.73
C VAL A 208 20.20 -14.61 2.54
N TYR A 209 19.32 -15.56 2.33
CA TYR A 209 19.36 -16.86 3.01
C TYR A 209 19.67 -17.98 2.03
N TYR A 210 20.80 -18.64 2.23
CA TYR A 210 21.19 -19.84 1.51
C TYR A 210 20.67 -21.07 2.25
N GLY A 211 19.47 -21.50 1.91
CA GLY A 211 18.81 -22.62 2.56
C GLY A 211 17.31 -22.72 2.28
N ALA A 212 16.69 -23.78 2.79
CA ALA A 212 15.29 -24.11 2.55
C ALA A 212 14.52 -24.44 3.83
N ASP A 213 15.06 -24.13 5.01
CA ASP A 213 14.37 -24.38 6.27
C ASP A 213 13.27 -23.35 6.50
N ALA A 214 12.04 -23.84 6.63
CA ALA A 214 10.87 -23.01 6.78
C ALA A 214 10.83 -22.22 8.10
N ASP A 215 11.36 -22.79 9.19
CA ASP A 215 11.41 -22.12 10.50
C ASP A 215 12.41 -20.96 10.48
N VAL A 216 13.54 -21.15 9.80
CA VAL A 216 14.55 -20.11 9.57
C VAL A 216 13.95 -18.97 8.70
N ILE A 217 13.23 -19.29 7.63
CA ILE A 217 12.58 -18.31 6.76
C ILE A 217 11.60 -17.45 7.56
N GLU A 218 10.77 -18.06 8.41
CA GLU A 218 9.81 -17.36 9.25
C GLU A 218 10.47 -16.42 10.26
N GLN A 219 11.56 -16.85 10.88
CA GLN A 219 12.35 -16.02 11.81
C GLN A 219 13.01 -14.84 11.08
N LEU A 220 13.63 -15.09 9.93
CA LEU A 220 14.27 -14.04 9.13
C LEU A 220 13.29 -12.99 8.61
N ALA A 221 12.08 -13.40 8.26
CA ALA A 221 11.05 -12.46 7.82
C ALA A 221 10.68 -11.41 8.90
N ALA A 222 10.81 -11.76 10.19
CA ALA A 222 10.58 -10.83 11.29
C ALA A 222 11.68 -9.75 11.42
N LEU A 223 12.88 -10.00 10.90
CA LEU A 223 14.03 -9.10 10.95
C LEU A 223 14.07 -8.09 9.78
N LEU A 224 13.11 -8.13 8.86
CA LEU A 224 13.05 -7.21 7.73
C LEU A 224 12.66 -5.80 8.20
N GLY A 225 13.37 -4.78 7.72
CA GLY A 225 13.02 -3.38 7.87
C GLY A 225 11.97 -2.92 6.84
N THR A 226 11.66 -1.62 6.83
CA THR A 226 10.80 -1.03 5.81
C THR A 226 11.54 -0.97 4.47
N ARG A 227 10.86 -1.32 3.36
CA ARG A 227 11.42 -1.37 1.99
C ARG A 227 12.57 -2.36 1.84
N SER A 228 12.58 -3.41 2.64
CA SER A 228 13.59 -4.44 2.61
C SER A 228 13.30 -5.52 1.57
N VAL A 229 14.35 -6.23 1.16
CA VAL A 229 14.28 -7.37 0.25
C VAL A 229 14.77 -8.62 0.97
N PHE A 230 13.99 -9.69 0.92
CA PHE A 230 14.39 -11.00 1.38
C PHE A 230 14.56 -11.94 0.19
N CYS A 231 15.80 -12.33 -0.08
CA CYS A 231 16.16 -13.28 -1.14
C CYS A 231 16.45 -14.66 -0.55
N ILE A 232 15.72 -15.68 -0.99
CA ILE A 232 15.90 -17.08 -0.61
C ILE A 232 16.62 -17.80 -1.74
N VAL A 233 17.80 -18.36 -1.46
CA VAL A 233 18.63 -19.11 -2.41
C VAL A 233 18.51 -20.59 -2.07
N LEU A 234 17.77 -21.33 -2.89
CA LEU A 234 17.46 -22.74 -2.62
C LEU A 234 18.56 -23.72 -3.02
N ASP A 235 19.42 -23.37 -3.99
CA ASP A 235 20.47 -24.23 -4.54
C ASP A 235 19.99 -25.67 -4.80
N GLY A 236 18.86 -25.80 -5.48
CA GLY A 236 18.23 -27.08 -5.80
C GLY A 236 17.43 -27.72 -4.65
N ALA A 237 17.44 -27.15 -3.45
CA ALA A 237 16.64 -27.63 -2.33
C ALA A 237 15.15 -27.22 -2.48
N THR A 238 14.31 -27.77 -1.62
CA THR A 238 12.86 -27.49 -1.58
C THR A 238 12.44 -27.16 -0.15
N ILE A 239 11.65 -26.10 0.02
CA ILE A 239 11.01 -25.79 1.30
C ILE A 239 9.98 -26.86 1.59
N GLY A 240 10.18 -27.64 2.66
CA GLY A 240 9.40 -28.86 2.95
C GLY A 240 7.95 -28.63 3.39
N ARG A 241 7.56 -27.38 3.70
CA ARG A 241 6.21 -26.99 4.12
C ARG A 241 5.89 -25.56 3.69
N LYS A 242 4.63 -25.16 3.82
CA LYS A 242 4.25 -23.76 3.69
C LYS A 242 4.86 -22.93 4.82
N VAL A 243 5.32 -21.72 4.50
CA VAL A 243 5.83 -20.73 5.47
C VAL A 243 4.71 -19.78 5.90
N SER A 244 4.77 -19.33 7.15
CA SER A 244 3.85 -18.35 7.71
C SER A 244 4.51 -16.97 7.71
N LEU A 245 4.03 -16.05 6.88
CA LEU A 245 4.56 -14.71 6.73
C LEU A 245 3.48 -13.66 7.02
N ASP A 246 3.87 -12.55 7.64
CA ASP A 246 2.99 -11.39 7.79
C ASP A 246 2.87 -10.64 6.46
N ILE A 247 1.87 -11.04 5.68
CA ILE A 247 1.65 -10.48 4.34
C ILE A 247 1.21 -9.01 4.39
N GLY A 248 0.71 -8.52 5.52
CA GLY A 248 0.39 -7.11 5.73
C GLY A 248 1.62 -6.23 5.57
N ARG A 249 2.79 -6.71 5.94
CA ARG A 249 4.06 -5.99 5.80
C ARG A 249 4.50 -5.80 4.35
N VAL A 250 4.10 -6.68 3.43
CA VAL A 250 4.32 -6.47 1.99
C VAL A 250 3.65 -5.17 1.53
N HIS A 251 2.44 -4.89 2.03
CA HIS A 251 1.69 -3.70 1.69
C HIS A 251 2.13 -2.45 2.51
N TYR A 252 2.24 -2.57 3.83
CA TYR A 252 2.46 -1.41 4.71
C TYR A 252 3.94 -1.05 4.88
N ASP A 253 4.83 -2.05 4.89
CA ASP A 253 6.28 -1.86 5.03
C ASP A 253 7.02 -1.94 3.69
N PHE A 254 6.32 -2.24 2.59
CA PHE A 254 6.90 -2.38 1.25
C PHE A 254 8.04 -3.40 1.19
N ILE A 255 7.96 -4.48 1.96
CA ILE A 255 8.94 -5.57 1.88
C ILE A 255 8.71 -6.42 0.63
N ARG A 256 9.80 -7.05 0.13
CA ARG A 256 9.76 -7.94 -1.02
C ARG A 256 10.36 -9.29 -0.66
N PHE A 257 9.66 -10.34 -1.07
CA PHE A 257 10.17 -11.72 -1.02
C PHE A 257 10.50 -12.15 -2.45
N VAL A 258 11.74 -12.53 -2.65
CA VAL A 258 12.25 -13.05 -3.93
C VAL A 258 13.11 -14.28 -3.67
N GLY A 259 13.50 -14.98 -4.71
CA GLY A 259 14.40 -16.12 -4.55
C GLY A 259 14.78 -16.74 -5.88
N THR A 260 15.63 -17.74 -5.78
CA THR A 260 16.06 -18.56 -6.90
C THR A 260 16.13 -20.03 -6.51
N THR A 261 15.87 -20.92 -7.45
CA THR A 261 16.15 -22.34 -7.32
C THR A 261 17.61 -22.68 -7.60
N GLY A 262 18.38 -21.74 -8.18
CA GLY A 262 19.82 -21.80 -8.36
C GLY A 262 20.57 -21.41 -7.09
N SER A 263 21.88 -21.13 -7.26
CA SER A 263 22.80 -20.79 -6.18
C SER A 263 23.21 -19.32 -6.13
N ASP A 264 22.83 -18.51 -7.14
CA ASP A 264 23.18 -17.09 -7.24
C ASP A 264 22.01 -16.19 -6.81
N PRO A 265 22.13 -15.40 -5.72
CA PRO A 265 21.08 -14.51 -5.27
C PRO A 265 20.74 -13.41 -6.29
N ALA A 266 21.64 -13.04 -7.20
CA ALA A 266 21.37 -12.06 -8.25
C ALA A 266 20.20 -12.48 -9.14
N GLU A 267 19.99 -13.78 -9.35
CA GLU A 267 18.82 -14.31 -10.08
C GLU A 267 17.51 -13.93 -9.36
N GLY A 268 17.49 -13.98 -8.02
CA GLY A 268 16.32 -13.59 -7.22
C GLY A 268 16.04 -12.08 -7.33
N TYR A 269 17.06 -11.24 -7.19
CA TYR A 269 16.91 -9.79 -7.34
C TYR A 269 16.48 -9.38 -8.75
N ALA A 270 16.90 -10.10 -9.78
CA ALA A 270 16.53 -9.84 -11.17
C ALA A 270 15.01 -9.99 -11.44
N TRP A 271 14.28 -10.71 -10.59
CA TRP A 271 12.83 -10.81 -10.67
C TRP A 271 12.10 -9.53 -10.24
N ILE A 272 12.74 -8.65 -9.47
CA ILE A 272 12.13 -7.39 -9.03
C ILE A 272 12.09 -6.42 -10.21
N PRO A 273 10.91 -6.02 -10.69
CA PRO A 273 10.79 -5.04 -11.77
C PRO A 273 11.16 -3.64 -11.28
N ALA A 274 11.42 -2.72 -12.19
CA ALA A 274 11.71 -1.32 -11.86
C ALA A 274 10.54 -0.61 -11.12
N ASN A 275 9.33 -1.07 -11.36
CA ASN A 275 8.10 -0.65 -10.68
C ASN A 275 7.03 -1.74 -10.79
N GLY A 276 5.86 -1.54 -10.19
CA GLY A 276 4.73 -2.46 -10.25
C GLY A 276 3.92 -2.40 -11.53
N ASP A 277 4.33 -1.64 -12.55
CA ASP A 277 3.50 -1.42 -13.74
C ASP A 277 3.39 -2.66 -14.65
N LEU A 278 2.30 -2.70 -15.41
CA LEU A 278 2.03 -3.75 -16.37
C LEU A 278 3.02 -3.71 -17.53
N ARG A 279 3.29 -4.87 -18.11
CA ARG A 279 4.20 -5.05 -19.23
C ARG A 279 3.46 -5.62 -20.43
N ALA A 280 3.99 -5.36 -21.62
CA ALA A 280 3.42 -5.91 -22.84
C ALA A 280 3.32 -7.46 -22.76
N GLY A 281 2.14 -7.95 -23.07
CA GLY A 281 1.83 -9.37 -23.02
C GLY A 281 1.49 -9.95 -21.65
N ASP A 282 1.38 -9.12 -20.60
CA ASP A 282 1.01 -9.61 -19.25
C ASP A 282 -0.36 -10.27 -19.25
N LYS A 283 -0.42 -11.39 -18.54
CA LYS A 283 -1.66 -12.06 -18.14
C LYS A 283 -1.99 -11.64 -16.72
N VAL A 284 -2.96 -10.72 -16.60
CA VAL A 284 -3.30 -10.06 -15.35
C VAL A 284 -4.43 -10.80 -14.64
N ALA A 285 -4.27 -11.13 -13.38
CA ALA A 285 -5.35 -11.58 -12.51
C ALA A 285 -5.65 -10.55 -11.42
N ILE A 286 -6.92 -10.18 -11.27
CA ILE A 286 -7.40 -9.32 -10.19
C ILE A 286 -8.27 -10.18 -9.27
N ILE A 287 -7.76 -10.51 -8.08
CA ILE A 287 -8.48 -11.34 -7.09
C ILE A 287 -9.35 -10.43 -6.22
N GLY A 288 -10.68 -10.67 -6.21
CA GLY A 288 -11.66 -9.78 -5.59
C GLY A 288 -12.00 -8.58 -6.47
N ALA A 289 -12.01 -8.79 -7.80
CA ALA A 289 -12.19 -7.77 -8.82
C ALA A 289 -13.51 -7.01 -8.70
N ALA A 290 -14.56 -7.64 -8.19
CA ALA A 290 -15.88 -7.02 -8.08
C ALA A 290 -16.07 -6.19 -6.78
N GLY A 291 -15.02 -6.00 -5.97
CA GLY A 291 -14.96 -5.01 -4.91
C GLY A 291 -14.52 -3.63 -5.45
N PRO A 292 -14.68 -2.54 -4.68
CA PRO A 292 -14.34 -1.19 -5.13
C PRO A 292 -12.89 -1.07 -5.62
N MET A 293 -11.93 -1.52 -4.85
CA MET A 293 -10.51 -1.52 -5.24
C MET A 293 -10.25 -2.46 -6.42
N GLY A 294 -10.87 -3.65 -6.44
CA GLY A 294 -10.74 -4.59 -7.54
C GLY A 294 -11.25 -4.02 -8.86
N LEU A 295 -12.40 -3.34 -8.85
CA LEU A 295 -12.93 -2.63 -10.02
C LEU A 295 -11.93 -1.56 -10.52
N MET A 296 -11.36 -0.76 -9.61
CA MET A 296 -10.38 0.27 -9.98
C MET A 296 -9.11 -0.34 -10.60
N HIS A 297 -8.56 -1.42 -10.02
CA HIS A 297 -7.42 -2.13 -10.60
C HIS A 297 -7.75 -2.74 -11.97
N THR A 298 -8.96 -3.31 -12.12
CA THR A 298 -9.42 -3.85 -13.41
C THR A 298 -9.51 -2.72 -14.46
N MET A 299 -10.15 -1.60 -14.11
CA MET A 299 -10.26 -0.44 -15.01
C MET A 299 -8.88 0.15 -15.34
N ARG A 300 -7.98 0.25 -14.35
CA ARG A 300 -6.61 0.72 -14.58
C ARG A 300 -5.87 -0.19 -15.56
N ALA A 301 -5.99 -1.51 -15.40
CA ALA A 301 -5.38 -2.46 -16.33
C ALA A 301 -5.92 -2.28 -17.75
N VAL A 302 -7.25 -2.22 -17.91
CA VAL A 302 -7.92 -2.05 -19.21
C VAL A 302 -7.57 -0.71 -19.88
N THR A 303 -7.36 0.35 -19.10
CA THR A 303 -7.05 1.69 -19.63
C THR A 303 -5.56 2.02 -19.68
N SER A 304 -4.69 1.10 -19.28
CA SER A 304 -3.23 1.32 -19.19
C SER A 304 -2.56 1.67 -20.53
N GLY A 305 -3.15 1.23 -21.66
CA GLY A 305 -2.53 1.36 -22.97
C GLY A 305 -1.39 0.37 -23.22
N VAL A 306 -1.14 -0.58 -22.31
CA VAL A 306 -0.12 -1.61 -22.47
C VAL A 306 -0.57 -2.66 -23.48
N GLU A 307 0.25 -2.94 -24.48
CA GLU A 307 -0.11 -3.81 -25.60
C GLU A 307 -0.17 -5.30 -25.19
N GLY A 308 -1.15 -6.01 -25.73
CA GLY A 308 -1.25 -7.47 -25.67
C GLY A 308 -1.58 -8.05 -24.29
N ILE A 309 -1.99 -7.23 -23.34
CA ILE A 309 -2.42 -7.72 -22.01
C ILE A 309 -3.78 -8.41 -22.11
N THR A 310 -3.99 -9.39 -21.22
CA THR A 310 -5.30 -9.98 -20.94
C THR A 310 -5.63 -9.82 -19.48
N VAL A 311 -6.90 -9.57 -19.12
CA VAL A 311 -7.30 -9.32 -17.74
C VAL A 311 -8.33 -10.35 -17.30
N THR A 312 -8.12 -11.00 -16.16
CA THR A 312 -9.06 -11.91 -15.54
C THR A 312 -9.48 -11.36 -14.17
N GLY A 313 -10.73 -10.92 -14.07
CA GLY A 313 -11.33 -10.51 -12.81
C GLY A 313 -11.97 -11.70 -12.08
N THR A 314 -11.69 -11.87 -10.78
CA THR A 314 -12.28 -12.95 -9.99
C THR A 314 -13.10 -12.43 -8.81
N ASP A 315 -14.17 -13.12 -8.46
CA ASP A 315 -14.97 -12.90 -7.25
C ASP A 315 -15.68 -14.22 -6.87
N LEU A 316 -16.37 -14.26 -5.74
CA LEU A 316 -17.19 -15.39 -5.29
C LEU A 316 -18.67 -15.25 -5.68
N SER A 317 -19.08 -14.15 -6.31
CA SER A 317 -20.45 -13.82 -6.62
C SER A 317 -20.64 -13.50 -8.09
N ASP A 318 -21.45 -14.30 -8.79
CA ASP A 318 -21.81 -14.07 -10.19
C ASP A 318 -22.55 -12.74 -10.39
N GLU A 319 -23.37 -12.34 -9.41
CA GLU A 319 -24.05 -11.05 -9.45
C GLU A 319 -23.06 -9.89 -9.47
N ARG A 320 -22.06 -9.93 -8.59
CA ARG A 320 -21.02 -8.90 -8.53
C ARG A 320 -20.12 -8.92 -9.76
N LEU A 321 -19.78 -10.10 -10.28
CA LEU A 321 -19.02 -10.24 -11.53
C LEU A 321 -19.80 -9.70 -12.72
N ARG A 322 -21.12 -9.88 -12.78
CA ARG A 322 -21.96 -9.29 -13.81
C ARG A 322 -21.93 -7.75 -13.76
N HIS A 323 -22.06 -7.15 -12.57
CA HIS A 323 -21.94 -5.69 -12.43
C HIS A 323 -20.54 -5.17 -12.78
N LEU A 324 -19.50 -5.93 -12.48
CA LEU A 324 -18.14 -5.62 -12.91
C LEU A 324 -18.07 -5.61 -14.44
N ALA A 325 -18.60 -6.65 -15.11
CA ALA A 325 -18.63 -6.77 -16.57
C ALA A 325 -19.42 -5.61 -17.21
N GLU A 326 -20.60 -5.29 -16.70
CA GLU A 326 -21.40 -4.16 -17.20
C GLU A 326 -20.63 -2.83 -17.20
N THR A 327 -19.71 -2.66 -16.26
CA THR A 327 -18.87 -1.44 -16.14
C THR A 327 -17.62 -1.53 -17.01
N VAL A 328 -16.96 -2.68 -17.06
CA VAL A 328 -15.64 -2.86 -17.67
C VAL A 328 -15.72 -3.14 -19.16
N ASP A 329 -16.66 -4.01 -19.62
CA ASP A 329 -16.71 -4.48 -20.99
C ASP A 329 -16.82 -3.37 -22.06
N PRO A 330 -17.61 -2.29 -21.86
CA PRO A 330 -17.66 -1.21 -22.83
C PRO A 330 -16.29 -0.53 -23.04
N VAL A 331 -15.54 -0.34 -21.93
CA VAL A 331 -14.22 0.28 -21.98
C VAL A 331 -13.17 -0.68 -22.56
N ALA A 332 -13.25 -1.95 -22.16
CA ALA A 332 -12.37 -3.01 -22.68
C ALA A 332 -12.52 -3.15 -24.20
N ALA A 333 -13.74 -3.14 -24.69
CA ALA A 333 -14.03 -3.20 -26.14
C ALA A 333 -13.47 -1.97 -26.88
N GLU A 334 -13.62 -0.76 -26.32
CA GLU A 334 -13.04 0.47 -26.90
C GLU A 334 -11.50 0.40 -26.96
N ARG A 335 -10.87 -0.18 -25.93
CA ARG A 335 -9.42 -0.27 -25.79
C ARG A 335 -8.82 -1.51 -26.47
N GLY A 336 -9.64 -2.46 -26.92
CA GLY A 336 -9.20 -3.70 -27.53
C GLY A 336 -8.51 -4.66 -26.56
N VAL A 337 -8.87 -4.60 -25.27
CA VAL A 337 -8.34 -5.47 -24.22
C VAL A 337 -9.31 -6.65 -24.00
N GLU A 338 -8.76 -7.87 -23.99
CA GLU A 338 -9.54 -9.05 -23.64
C GLU A 338 -9.73 -9.15 -22.12
N VAL A 339 -10.99 -9.25 -21.67
CA VAL A 339 -11.34 -9.41 -20.26
C VAL A 339 -12.16 -10.67 -20.07
N SER A 340 -11.89 -11.39 -19.01
CA SER A 340 -12.66 -12.56 -18.56
C SER A 340 -13.02 -12.45 -17.08
N TYR A 341 -14.10 -13.14 -16.68
CA TYR A 341 -14.59 -13.12 -15.31
C TYR A 341 -14.76 -14.55 -14.81
N VAL A 342 -14.24 -14.84 -13.61
CA VAL A 342 -14.24 -16.19 -13.02
C VAL A 342 -14.78 -16.15 -11.61
N ASN A 343 -15.86 -16.93 -11.37
CA ASN A 343 -16.33 -17.21 -10.02
C ASN A 343 -15.46 -18.30 -9.40
N THR A 344 -14.55 -17.88 -8.48
CA THR A 344 -13.60 -18.81 -7.83
C THR A 344 -14.23 -19.66 -6.73
N GLY A 345 -15.50 -19.44 -6.39
CA GLY A 345 -16.30 -20.35 -5.58
C GLY A 345 -16.75 -21.61 -6.34
N GLU A 346 -16.79 -21.53 -7.68
CA GLU A 346 -17.26 -22.61 -8.56
C GLU A 346 -16.17 -23.20 -9.44
N THR A 347 -15.21 -22.35 -9.87
CA THR A 347 -14.18 -22.74 -10.84
C THR A 347 -12.80 -22.37 -10.31
N GLN A 348 -11.87 -23.33 -10.30
CA GLN A 348 -10.49 -23.08 -9.92
C GLN A 348 -9.80 -22.21 -11.00
N LEU A 349 -9.16 -21.14 -10.57
CA LEU A 349 -8.34 -20.30 -11.44
C LEU A 349 -7.12 -21.10 -11.95
N GLN A 350 -6.92 -21.07 -13.28
CA GLN A 350 -5.78 -21.76 -13.88
C GLN A 350 -4.50 -20.95 -13.66
N PRO A 351 -3.35 -21.62 -13.47
CA PRO A 351 -2.05 -20.95 -13.32
C PRO A 351 -1.60 -20.29 -14.62
N GLY A 352 -0.56 -19.45 -14.53
CA GLY A 352 0.10 -18.86 -15.69
C GLY A 352 -0.12 -17.36 -15.82
N PHE A 353 -0.61 -16.71 -14.78
CA PHE A 353 -0.62 -15.24 -14.69
C PHE A 353 0.78 -14.72 -14.43
N THR A 354 1.10 -13.57 -15.04
CA THR A 354 2.38 -12.89 -14.89
C THR A 354 2.29 -11.66 -14.00
N HIS A 355 1.06 -11.17 -13.77
CA HIS A 355 0.76 -10.09 -12.83
C HIS A 355 -0.50 -10.45 -12.03
N ILE A 356 -0.39 -10.45 -10.71
CA ILE A 356 -1.52 -10.77 -9.82
C ILE A 356 -1.71 -9.66 -8.80
N SER A 357 -2.90 -9.05 -8.81
CA SER A 357 -3.33 -8.09 -7.81
C SER A 357 -4.37 -8.70 -6.88
N CYS A 358 -4.05 -8.81 -5.60
CA CYS A 358 -4.94 -9.42 -4.60
C CYS A 358 -5.61 -8.34 -3.75
N MET A 359 -6.92 -8.11 -3.96
CA MET A 359 -7.71 -7.06 -3.30
C MET A 359 -8.52 -7.57 -2.11
N VAL A 360 -8.22 -8.77 -1.61
CA VAL A 360 -8.94 -9.39 -0.50
C VAL A 360 -7.99 -9.77 0.63
N PRO A 361 -8.29 -9.43 1.89
CA PRO A 361 -7.45 -9.75 3.04
C PRO A 361 -7.70 -11.18 3.54
N VAL A 362 -7.62 -12.17 2.63
CA VAL A 362 -7.87 -13.59 2.93
C VAL A 362 -6.58 -14.39 2.70
N PRO A 363 -5.88 -14.84 3.76
CA PRO A 363 -4.57 -15.52 3.63
C PRO A 363 -4.58 -16.72 2.68
N ALA A 364 -5.67 -17.49 2.66
CA ALA A 364 -5.79 -18.64 1.76
C ALA A 364 -5.77 -18.24 0.27
N LEU A 365 -6.38 -17.10 -0.09
CA LEU A 365 -6.38 -16.59 -1.47
C LEU A 365 -5.01 -16.03 -1.85
N VAL A 366 -4.32 -15.36 -0.92
CA VAL A 366 -2.93 -14.93 -1.14
C VAL A 366 -2.03 -16.15 -1.38
N SER A 367 -2.17 -17.22 -0.58
CA SER A 367 -1.41 -18.48 -0.78
C SER A 367 -1.72 -19.20 -2.10
N GLN A 368 -2.86 -18.91 -2.72
CA GLN A 368 -3.23 -19.48 -4.03
C GLN A 368 -2.71 -18.63 -5.19
N ALA A 369 -2.48 -17.34 -4.93
CA ALA A 369 -2.02 -16.38 -5.91
C ALA A 369 -0.51 -16.49 -6.19
N VAL A 370 0.23 -17.04 -5.24
CA VAL A 370 1.68 -17.32 -5.32
C VAL A 370 1.87 -18.80 -5.70
#